data_377e71eb9ba6aee34b9a10f0918a6a8f
#
_entry.id   377e71eb9ba6aee34b9a10f0918a6a8f
#
_cell.length_a   1.000
_cell.length_b   1.000
_cell.length_c   1.000
_cell.angle_alpha   90.00
_cell.angle_beta   90.00
_cell.angle_gamma   90.00
#
_symmetry.space_group_name_H-M   'P 1'
#
loop_
_entity.id
_entity.type
_entity.pdbx_description
1 polymer ?
#
loop_
_entity_poly.entity_id
_entity_poly.type
_entity_poly.pdbx_seq_one_letter_code
_entity_poly.pdbx_strand_id
1 'polypeptide(L)'
;MTKRVLIADDEPNIVASLEFLMEQAGFEVKVAPDGAAALSLVASFGPDLVLLDVMMPVKNGYEVCQHLKSDPGTRGVKVILLSAKGRDVEVAKGLELGADAYVTKPFSTRELVAKVKELLAT
;
A
#
# COMPACT_ATOMS: atom_id res chain seq x y z
N MET A 1 14.33 8.68 12.47
CA MET A 1 13.09 8.05 12.92
C MET A 1 12.68 6.94 11.96
N THR A 2 12.18 5.85 12.52
CA THR A 2 11.79 4.70 11.71
C THR A 2 10.50 5.00 10.95
N LYS A 3 10.53 4.80 9.64
CA LYS A 3 9.32 4.96 8.82
C LYS A 3 8.40 3.76 9.02
N ARG A 4 7.12 3.98 8.89
CA ARG A 4 6.08 2.97 9.11
C ARG A 4 5.38 2.61 7.81
N VAL A 5 5.28 1.31 7.54
CA VAL A 5 4.63 0.79 6.34
C VAL A 5 3.45 -0.08 6.77
N LEU A 6 2.29 0.19 6.21
CA LEU A 6 1.10 -0.65 6.40
C LEU A 6 0.92 -1.52 5.17
N ILE A 7 0.73 -2.81 5.38
CA ILE A 7 0.47 -3.76 4.30
C ILE A 7 -1.00 -4.15 4.37
N ALA A 8 -1.75 -3.86 3.33
CA ALA A 8 -3.16 -4.22 3.22
C ALA A 8 -3.34 -5.19 2.07
N ASP A 9 -3.48 -6.47 2.39
CA ASP A 9 -3.59 -7.55 1.42
C ASP A 9 -4.25 -8.74 2.14
N ASP A 10 -5.08 -9.50 1.43
CA ASP A 10 -5.78 -10.65 2.00
C ASP A 10 -5.13 -11.99 1.68
N GLU A 11 -4.04 -12.00 0.91
CA GLU A 11 -3.32 -13.22 0.58
C GLU A 11 -2.19 -13.48 1.58
N PRO A 12 -2.29 -14.53 2.43
CA PRO A 12 -1.29 -14.76 3.49
C PRO A 12 0.15 -14.88 2.98
N ASN A 13 0.35 -15.52 1.84
CA ASN A 13 1.70 -15.70 1.28
C ASN A 13 2.31 -14.37 0.85
N ILE A 14 1.51 -13.52 0.24
CA ILE A 14 1.96 -12.19 -0.19
C ILE A 14 2.26 -11.34 1.04
N VAL A 15 1.36 -11.36 2.03
CA VAL A 15 1.53 -10.60 3.27
C VAL A 15 2.84 -10.99 3.96
N ALA A 16 3.09 -12.29 4.10
CA ALA A 16 4.30 -12.77 4.77
C ALA A 16 5.56 -12.30 4.05
N SER A 17 5.56 -12.36 2.72
CA SER A 17 6.69 -11.91 1.92
C SER A 17 6.92 -10.41 2.05
N LEU A 18 5.86 -9.63 1.95
CA LEU A 18 5.96 -8.17 2.05
C LEU A 18 6.39 -7.74 3.44
N GLU A 19 5.85 -8.36 4.47
CA GLU A 19 6.20 -8.06 5.85
C GLU A 19 7.69 -8.29 6.09
N PHE A 20 8.20 -9.45 5.64
CA PHE A 20 9.62 -9.78 5.76
C PHE A 20 10.49 -8.75 5.03
N LEU A 21 10.12 -8.42 3.78
CA LEU A 21 10.89 -7.48 2.96
C LEU A 21 10.96 -6.09 3.58
N MET A 22 9.82 -5.61 4.09
CA MET A 22 9.77 -4.26 4.67
C MET A 22 10.51 -4.20 5.99
N GLU A 23 10.40 -5.23 6.82
CA GLU A 23 11.15 -5.30 8.07
C GLU A 23 12.65 -5.38 7.81
N GLN A 24 13.07 -6.17 6.82
CA GLN A 24 14.48 -6.23 6.43
C GLN A 24 15.00 -4.87 5.96
N ALA A 25 14.15 -4.09 5.32
CA ALA A 25 14.53 -2.77 4.84
C ALA A 25 14.58 -1.72 5.96
N GLY A 26 14.22 -2.10 7.19
CA GLY A 26 14.31 -1.21 8.35
C GLY A 26 13.03 -0.47 8.69
N PHE A 27 11.91 -0.86 8.10
CA PHE A 27 10.62 -0.22 8.39
C PHE A 27 9.89 -0.91 9.53
N GLU A 28 9.06 -0.15 10.23
CA GLU A 28 8.11 -0.69 11.19
C GLU A 28 6.85 -1.07 10.40
N VAL A 29 6.32 -2.29 10.60
CA VAL A 29 5.29 -2.85 9.73
C VAL A 29 4.06 -3.28 10.52
N LYS A 30 2.88 -2.98 9.99
CA LYS A 30 1.61 -3.56 10.42
C LYS A 30 0.89 -4.12 9.21
N VAL A 31 -0.04 -5.04 9.46
CA VAL A 31 -0.76 -5.74 8.41
C VAL A 31 -2.27 -5.60 8.62
N ALA A 32 -3.00 -5.33 7.54
CA ALA A 32 -4.46 -5.29 7.54
C ALA A 32 -4.99 -6.32 6.54
N PRO A 33 -5.95 -7.18 6.93
CA PRO A 33 -6.44 -8.22 6.03
C PRO A 33 -7.53 -7.75 5.06
N ASP A 34 -8.08 -6.55 5.27
CA ASP A 34 -9.11 -5.99 4.41
C ASP A 34 -9.08 -4.46 4.45
N GLY A 35 -9.90 -3.85 3.61
CA GLY A 35 -9.89 -2.38 3.48
C GLY A 35 -10.40 -1.65 4.71
N ALA A 36 -11.35 -2.21 5.44
CA ALA A 36 -11.86 -1.57 6.65
C ALA A 36 -10.79 -1.57 7.74
N ALA A 37 -10.08 -2.69 7.91
CA ALA A 37 -8.97 -2.79 8.86
C ALA A 37 -7.84 -1.84 8.46
N ALA A 38 -7.59 -1.69 7.16
CA ALA A 38 -6.58 -0.76 6.68
C ALA A 38 -6.89 0.68 7.10
N LEU A 39 -8.13 1.12 6.93
CA LEU A 39 -8.52 2.47 7.33
C LEU A 39 -8.38 2.68 8.83
N SER A 40 -8.76 1.67 9.62
CA SER A 40 -8.61 1.74 11.08
C SER A 40 -7.13 1.86 11.48
N LEU A 41 -6.27 1.08 10.85
CA LEU A 41 -4.85 1.10 11.15
C LEU A 41 -4.15 2.38 10.67
N VAL A 42 -4.63 2.99 9.61
CA VAL A 42 -4.11 4.30 9.20
C VAL A 42 -4.29 5.30 10.34
N ALA A 43 -5.46 5.28 10.98
CA ALA A 43 -5.75 6.20 12.08
C ALA A 43 -4.92 5.90 13.32
N SER A 44 -4.72 4.63 13.66
CA SER A 44 -4.07 4.23 14.92
C SER A 44 -2.57 4.05 14.80
N PHE A 45 -2.08 3.54 13.67
CA PHE A 45 -0.66 3.26 13.47
C PHE A 45 0.09 4.45 12.89
N GLY A 46 -0.57 5.27 12.08
CA GLY A 46 0.04 6.41 11.44
C GLY A 46 1.12 6.03 10.44
N PRO A 47 0.81 5.21 9.42
CA PRO A 47 1.83 4.80 8.46
C PRO A 47 2.29 5.96 7.58
N ASP A 48 3.52 5.89 7.14
CA ASP A 48 4.05 6.82 6.14
C ASP A 48 3.74 6.37 4.73
N LEU A 49 3.53 5.06 4.56
CA LEU A 49 3.22 4.45 3.27
C LEU A 49 2.32 3.24 3.45
N VAL A 50 1.41 3.01 2.52
CA VAL A 50 0.54 1.84 2.48
C VAL A 50 0.78 1.07 1.20
N LEU A 51 1.09 -0.22 1.34
CA LEU A 51 1.08 -1.18 0.24
C LEU A 51 -0.33 -1.77 0.20
N LEU A 52 -1.06 -1.53 -0.86
CA LEU A 52 -2.51 -1.69 -0.87
C LEU A 52 -2.96 -2.56 -2.04
N ASP A 53 -3.41 -3.78 -1.73
CA ASP A 53 -3.94 -4.67 -2.76
C ASP A 53 -5.25 -4.09 -3.29
N VAL A 54 -5.42 -4.10 -4.60
CA VAL A 54 -6.64 -3.62 -5.24
C VAL A 54 -7.82 -4.54 -4.92
N MET A 55 -7.60 -5.85 -4.92
CA MET A 55 -8.67 -6.85 -4.74
C MET A 55 -8.72 -7.34 -3.30
N MET A 56 -9.44 -6.61 -2.46
CA MET A 56 -9.64 -6.99 -1.06
C MET A 56 -11.13 -7.04 -0.72
N PRO A 57 -11.52 -7.88 0.27
CA PRO A 57 -12.91 -7.90 0.74
C PRO A 57 -13.24 -6.63 1.55
N VAL A 58 -14.51 -6.38 1.74
CA VAL A 58 -15.11 -5.27 2.48
C VAL A 58 -14.93 -3.95 1.73
N LYS A 59 -13.71 -3.45 1.60
CA LYS A 59 -13.38 -2.29 0.78
C LYS A 59 -12.16 -2.63 -0.06
N ASN A 60 -12.25 -2.42 -1.37
CA ASN A 60 -11.12 -2.70 -2.25
C ASN A 60 -10.06 -1.59 -2.15
N GLY A 61 -8.90 -1.84 -2.78
CA GLY A 61 -7.79 -0.90 -2.69
C GLY A 61 -8.09 0.47 -3.28
N TYR A 62 -8.91 0.54 -4.33
CA TYR A 62 -9.30 1.82 -4.91
C TYR A 62 -10.11 2.66 -3.94
N GLU A 63 -11.04 2.01 -3.23
CA GLU A 63 -11.87 2.71 -2.24
C GLU A 63 -11.03 3.25 -1.08
N VAL A 64 -10.09 2.43 -0.60
CA VAL A 64 -9.19 2.88 0.48
C VAL A 64 -8.31 4.03 0.00
N CYS A 65 -7.75 3.92 -1.20
CA CYS A 65 -6.91 4.98 -1.77
C CYS A 65 -7.68 6.28 -1.90
N GLN A 66 -8.90 6.22 -2.43
CA GLN A 66 -9.74 7.39 -2.60
C GLN A 66 -10.04 8.05 -1.24
N HIS A 67 -10.35 7.23 -0.24
CA HIS A 67 -10.63 7.72 1.11
C HIS A 67 -9.41 8.45 1.69
N LEU A 68 -8.23 7.83 1.58
CA LEU A 68 -6.99 8.43 2.12
C LEU A 68 -6.65 9.74 1.42
N LYS A 69 -6.78 9.79 0.10
CA LYS A 69 -6.38 10.96 -0.67
C LYS A 69 -7.38 12.09 -0.60
N SER A 70 -8.63 11.82 -0.23
CA SER A 70 -9.64 12.85 -0.08
C SER A 70 -9.69 13.46 1.31
N ASP A 71 -9.04 12.86 2.30
CA ASP A 71 -9.02 13.35 3.68
C ASP A 71 -7.74 14.17 3.91
N PRO A 72 -7.84 15.44 4.30
CA PRO A 72 -6.67 16.27 4.57
C PRO A 72 -5.71 15.67 5.60
N GLY A 73 -6.23 14.89 6.55
CA GLY A 73 -5.40 14.27 7.60
C GLY A 73 -4.58 13.09 7.12
N THR A 74 -4.92 12.49 5.97
CA THR A 74 -4.26 11.27 5.49
C THR A 74 -3.71 11.37 4.08
N ARG A 75 -4.01 12.44 3.35
CA ARG A 75 -3.59 12.52 1.94
C ARG A 75 -2.07 12.59 1.76
N GLY A 76 -1.33 12.87 2.81
CA GLY A 76 0.14 12.83 2.77
C GLY A 76 0.72 11.43 2.85
N VAL A 77 -0.08 10.43 3.20
CA VAL A 77 0.35 9.03 3.25
C VAL A 77 0.61 8.58 1.81
N LYS A 78 1.78 7.98 1.57
CA LYS A 78 2.09 7.46 0.24
C LYS A 78 1.33 6.15 0.01
N VAL A 79 0.80 5.96 -1.19
CA VAL A 79 0.02 4.77 -1.52
C VAL A 79 0.61 4.10 -2.74
N ILE A 80 0.95 2.82 -2.60
CA ILE A 80 1.33 1.95 -3.71
C ILE A 80 0.21 0.93 -3.88
N LEU A 81 -0.45 0.95 -5.03
CA LEU A 81 -1.48 -0.05 -5.34
C LEU A 81 -0.82 -1.30 -5.93
N LEU A 82 -1.23 -2.47 -5.43
CA LEU A 82 -0.74 -3.76 -5.91
C LEU A 82 -1.89 -4.46 -6.64
N SER A 83 -1.65 -4.92 -7.84
CA SER A 83 -2.68 -5.60 -8.63
C SER A 83 -2.11 -6.78 -9.39
N ALA A 84 -2.92 -7.81 -9.59
CA ALA A 84 -2.56 -8.93 -10.45
C ALA A 84 -2.57 -8.44 -11.89
N LYS A 85 -1.42 -8.47 -12.55
CA LYS A 85 -1.22 -8.08 -13.95
C LYS A 85 -1.94 -6.80 -14.33
N GLY A 86 -1.20 -5.74 -14.43
CA GLY A 86 -1.72 -4.43 -14.76
C GLY A 86 -2.46 -4.39 -16.08
N ARG A 87 -3.71 -3.98 -16.01
CA ARG A 87 -4.44 -3.57 -17.18
C ARG A 87 -4.31 -2.05 -17.22
N ASP A 88 -4.08 -1.50 -18.40
CA ASP A 88 -3.90 -0.06 -18.55
C ASP A 88 -5.05 0.73 -17.91
N VAL A 89 -6.27 0.22 -18.01
CA VAL A 89 -7.44 0.89 -17.43
C VAL A 89 -7.35 0.94 -15.90
N GLU A 90 -6.91 -0.15 -15.27
CA GLU A 90 -6.79 -0.22 -13.83
C GLU A 90 -5.66 0.66 -13.30
N VAL A 91 -4.55 0.71 -14.04
CA VAL A 91 -3.44 1.58 -13.69
C VAL A 91 -3.87 3.05 -13.74
N ALA A 92 -4.54 3.44 -14.84
CA ALA A 92 -5.03 4.81 -15.01
C ALA A 92 -6.00 5.18 -13.89
N LYS A 93 -6.92 4.28 -13.53
CA LYS A 93 -7.88 4.51 -12.46
C LYS A 93 -7.19 4.74 -11.12
N GLY A 94 -6.18 3.91 -10.79
CA GLY A 94 -5.44 4.07 -9.55
C GLY A 94 -4.73 5.41 -9.47
N LEU A 95 -4.09 5.80 -10.55
CA LEU A 95 -3.36 7.08 -10.59
C LEU A 95 -4.31 8.27 -10.52
N GLU A 96 -5.49 8.18 -11.15
CA GLU A 96 -6.51 9.23 -11.05
C GLU A 96 -7.00 9.42 -9.61
N LEU A 97 -7.05 8.36 -8.82
CA LEU A 97 -7.45 8.42 -7.42
C LEU A 97 -6.35 8.96 -6.52
N GLY A 98 -5.19 9.25 -7.07
CA GLY A 98 -4.11 9.88 -6.34
C GLY A 98 -3.06 8.92 -5.80
N ALA A 99 -3.06 7.65 -6.23
CA ALA A 99 -2.02 6.72 -5.84
C ALA A 99 -0.65 7.23 -6.28
N ASP A 100 0.35 7.02 -5.44
CA ASP A 100 1.70 7.50 -5.73
C ASP A 100 2.45 6.54 -6.66
N ALA A 101 2.08 5.26 -6.66
CA ALA A 101 2.63 4.28 -7.56
C ALA A 101 1.68 3.11 -7.73
N TYR A 102 1.93 2.31 -8.76
CA TYR A 102 1.14 1.13 -9.07
C TYR A 102 2.11 0.01 -9.44
N VAL A 103 2.00 -1.12 -8.78
CA VAL A 103 2.88 -2.26 -8.99
C VAL A 103 2.04 -3.48 -9.35
N THR A 104 2.44 -4.21 -10.38
CA THR A 104 1.73 -5.39 -10.82
C THR A 104 2.32 -6.66 -10.20
N LYS A 105 1.46 -7.62 -9.86
CA LYS A 105 1.87 -8.94 -9.38
C LYS A 105 1.99 -9.89 -10.58
N PRO A 106 2.97 -10.76 -10.61
CA PRO A 106 4.08 -10.86 -9.68
C PRO A 106 5.06 -9.70 -9.83
N PHE A 107 5.55 -9.20 -8.74
CA PHE A 107 6.48 -8.06 -8.74
C PHE A 107 7.90 -8.52 -8.42
N SER A 108 8.87 -7.74 -8.85
CA SER A 108 10.25 -7.90 -8.42
C SER A 108 10.39 -7.35 -7.00
N THR A 109 10.87 -8.18 -6.06
CA THR A 109 11.04 -7.74 -4.67
C THR A 109 12.00 -6.56 -4.57
N ARG A 110 13.07 -6.59 -5.37
CA ARG A 110 14.05 -5.51 -5.41
C ARG A 110 13.42 -4.20 -5.90
N GLU A 111 12.62 -4.27 -6.97
CA GLU A 111 11.97 -3.08 -7.52
C GLU A 111 10.94 -2.51 -6.56
N LEU A 112 10.20 -3.37 -5.87
CA LEU A 112 9.21 -2.91 -4.90
C LEU A 112 9.88 -2.21 -3.72
N VAL A 113 10.93 -2.79 -3.15
CA VAL A 113 11.66 -2.17 -2.05
C VAL A 113 12.25 -0.83 -2.49
N ALA A 114 12.81 -0.78 -3.69
CA ALA A 114 13.38 0.46 -4.24
C ALA A 114 12.30 1.54 -4.37
N LYS A 115 11.11 1.16 -4.84
CA LYS A 115 10.01 2.11 -4.99
C LYS A 115 9.54 2.64 -3.63
N VAL A 116 9.44 1.78 -2.62
CA VAL A 116 9.07 2.20 -1.27
C VAL A 116 10.09 3.19 -0.73
N LYS A 117 11.38 2.87 -0.86
CA LYS A 117 12.45 3.75 -0.38
C LYS A 117 12.44 5.08 -1.12
N GLU A 118 12.20 5.06 -2.43
CA GLU A 118 12.13 6.27 -3.24
C GLU A 118 11.00 7.19 -2.74
N LEU A 119 9.82 6.65 -2.50
CA LEU A 119 8.68 7.45 -2.06
C LEU A 119 8.86 7.98 -0.64
N LEU A 120 9.61 7.29 0.19
CA LEU A 120 9.84 7.69 1.58
C LEU A 120 11.14 8.47 1.78
N ALA A 121 11.90 8.73 0.73
CA ALA A 121 13.22 9.35 0.81
C ALA A 121 13.19 10.89 0.89
N THR A 122 12.06 11.48 1.13
CA THR A 122 11.95 12.95 1.18
C THR A 122 11.99 13.49 2.60
#